data_19d8f730d8fd926553dab933e239546e
#
_entry.id   19d8f730d8fd926553dab933e239546e
#
_cell.length_a   1.000
_cell.length_b   1.000
_cell.length_c   1.000
_cell.angle_alpha   90.00
_cell.angle_beta   90.00
_cell.angle_gamma   90.00
#
_symmetry.space_group_name_H-M   'P 1'
#
loop_
_entity.id
_entity.type
_entity.pdbx_description
1 polymer ?
#
loop_
_entity_poly.entity_id
_entity_poly.type
_entity_poly.pdbx_seq_one_letter_code
_entity_poly.pdbx_strand_id
1 'polypeptide(L)'
;MSSSWSYLDPVVLPLLVGETVLDAGCGLGRWGALVESNYWEAGLEAAPAVDGFDAFEANVEHCRRRGTYRRVWQQTLPSPLEGTWDTVLAIELVEHVAEDHLAHVLDTLEGTARRRIVVSTPNSLLLRPGSDTPVGFNPYEAHLSYAPRKVFEQRGYRVRGAGFGRYNSRLARTAKRLGVRSSLTSLPRRLPAIAETIVAVKDFD
;
A
#
# COMPACT_ATOMS: atom_id res chain seq x y z
N MET A 1 8.85 11.16 -1.56
CA MET A 1 9.15 9.87 -2.21
C MET A 1 7.96 8.97 -1.96
N SER A 2 7.07 8.93 -2.92
CA SER A 2 5.92 8.03 -2.96
C SER A 2 6.44 6.63 -3.31
N SER A 3 7.07 5.98 -2.40
CA SER A 3 7.44 4.60 -2.60
C SER A 3 7.30 3.88 -1.29
N SER A 4 6.40 2.92 -1.28
CA SER A 4 6.32 1.94 -0.22
C SER A 4 7.70 1.34 0.05
N TRP A 5 7.94 1.04 1.29
CA TRP A 5 9.22 0.48 1.73
C TRP A 5 9.43 -0.94 1.18
N SER A 6 10.66 -1.27 0.79
CA SER A 6 10.98 -2.61 0.23
C SER A 6 10.71 -3.78 1.17
N TYR A 7 10.58 -3.58 2.48
CA TYR A 7 10.18 -4.63 3.40
C TYR A 7 8.71 -5.05 3.25
N LEU A 8 7.90 -4.28 2.50
CA LEU A 8 6.52 -4.65 2.15
C LEU A 8 6.47 -5.68 1.02
N ASP A 9 7.46 -5.74 0.14
CA ASP A 9 7.47 -6.63 -1.01
C ASP A 9 7.19 -8.09 -0.64
N PRO A 10 7.97 -8.71 0.26
CA PRO A 10 7.76 -10.10 0.65
C PRO A 10 6.49 -10.32 1.49
N VAL A 11 5.79 -9.24 1.85
CA VAL A 11 4.54 -9.32 2.60
C VAL A 11 3.34 -9.17 1.67
N VAL A 12 3.41 -8.27 0.68
CA VAL A 12 2.30 -7.91 -0.21
C VAL A 12 2.25 -8.82 -1.45
N LEU A 13 3.39 -9.07 -2.12
CA LEU A 13 3.40 -9.88 -3.35
C LEU A 13 2.74 -11.26 -3.19
N PRO A 14 2.98 -12.02 -2.09
CA PRO A 14 2.30 -13.31 -1.88
C PRO A 14 0.80 -13.20 -1.60
N LEU A 15 0.27 -11.99 -1.45
CA LEU A 15 -1.15 -11.76 -1.21
C LEU A 15 -1.94 -11.51 -2.49
N LEU A 16 -1.29 -11.37 -3.63
CA LEU A 16 -1.97 -11.21 -4.91
C LEU A 16 -2.75 -12.48 -5.26
N VAL A 17 -3.98 -12.30 -5.72
CA VAL A 17 -4.85 -13.39 -6.17
C VAL A 17 -5.58 -12.96 -7.46
N GLY A 18 -5.83 -13.94 -8.34
CA GLY A 18 -6.54 -13.71 -9.59
C GLY A 18 -5.67 -13.08 -10.68
N GLU A 19 -6.34 -12.61 -11.73
CA GLU A 19 -5.72 -12.19 -12.99
C GLU A 19 -5.68 -10.67 -13.17
N THR A 20 -6.36 -9.93 -12.28
CA THR A 20 -6.44 -8.46 -12.37
C THR A 20 -6.13 -7.81 -11.04
N VAL A 21 -5.30 -6.76 -11.08
CA VAL A 21 -4.87 -5.99 -9.90
C VAL A 21 -5.16 -4.52 -10.14
N LEU A 22 -5.73 -3.85 -9.14
CA LEU A 22 -5.78 -2.39 -9.07
C LEU A 22 -4.72 -1.91 -8.08
N ASP A 23 -3.83 -1.01 -8.52
CA ASP A 23 -2.89 -0.28 -7.69
C ASP A 23 -3.45 1.13 -7.42
N ALA A 24 -4.13 1.26 -6.28
CA ALA A 24 -4.75 2.51 -5.86
C ALA A 24 -3.70 3.42 -5.21
N GLY A 25 -3.53 4.63 -5.76
CA GLY A 25 -2.43 5.52 -5.36
C GLY A 25 -1.09 4.99 -5.85
N CYS A 26 -0.99 4.73 -7.15
CA CYS A 26 0.15 4.01 -7.74
C CYS A 26 1.50 4.74 -7.65
N GLY A 27 1.53 6.02 -7.30
CA GLY A 27 2.74 6.81 -7.18
C GLY A 27 3.57 6.78 -8.46
N LEU A 28 4.85 6.47 -8.32
CA LEU A 28 5.78 6.33 -9.45
C LEU A 28 5.75 4.92 -10.10
N GLY A 29 4.73 4.12 -9.86
CA GLY A 29 4.51 2.85 -10.54
C GLY A 29 5.28 1.66 -9.99
N ARG A 30 5.64 1.71 -8.70
CA ARG A 30 6.45 0.66 -8.07
C ARG A 30 5.77 -0.72 -8.09
N TRP A 31 4.50 -0.79 -7.72
CA TRP A 31 3.78 -2.08 -7.63
C TRP A 31 3.50 -2.69 -8.99
N GLY A 32 3.18 -1.88 -10.01
CA GLY A 32 3.08 -2.36 -11.38
C GLY A 32 4.35 -3.09 -11.84
N ALA A 33 5.50 -2.45 -11.66
CA ALA A 33 6.80 -3.04 -12.02
C ALA A 33 7.16 -4.28 -11.19
N LEU A 34 6.85 -4.28 -9.88
CA LEU A 34 7.13 -5.41 -9.00
C LEU A 34 6.26 -6.63 -9.32
N VAL A 35 4.99 -6.42 -9.63
CA VAL A 35 4.09 -7.52 -10.02
C VAL A 35 4.61 -8.19 -11.27
N GLU A 36 4.93 -7.43 -12.30
CA GLU A 36 5.47 -7.94 -13.56
C GLU A 36 6.76 -8.73 -13.34
N SER A 37 7.76 -8.13 -12.68
CA SER A 37 9.06 -8.76 -12.47
C SER A 37 8.98 -10.01 -11.58
N ASN A 38 8.15 -9.99 -10.54
CA ASN A 38 7.98 -11.12 -9.62
C ASN A 38 7.39 -12.36 -10.33
N TYR A 39 6.43 -12.17 -11.21
CA TYR A 39 5.84 -13.26 -11.99
C TYR A 39 6.82 -13.82 -13.01
N TRP A 40 7.59 -12.95 -13.67
CA TRP A 40 8.64 -13.36 -14.59
C TRP A 40 9.74 -14.18 -13.90
N GLU A 41 10.22 -13.70 -12.74
CA GLU A 41 11.24 -14.43 -11.95
C GLU A 41 10.74 -15.77 -11.40
N ALA A 42 9.45 -15.88 -11.12
CA ALA A 42 8.81 -17.13 -10.69
C ALA A 42 8.58 -18.12 -11.85
N GLY A 43 8.92 -17.77 -13.10
CA GLY A 43 8.72 -18.60 -14.28
C GLY A 43 7.26 -18.82 -14.64
N LEU A 44 6.37 -17.91 -14.25
CA LEU A 44 4.95 -17.96 -14.56
C LEU A 44 4.70 -17.34 -15.95
N GLU A 45 3.85 -17.98 -16.74
CA GLU A 45 3.60 -17.60 -18.14
C GLU A 45 2.98 -16.21 -18.31
N ALA A 46 2.20 -15.75 -17.35
CA ALA A 46 1.56 -14.44 -17.40
C ALA A 46 1.44 -13.79 -16.02
N ALA A 47 1.87 -12.55 -15.92
CA ALA A 47 1.58 -11.70 -14.76
C ALA A 47 0.12 -11.22 -14.80
N PRO A 48 -0.52 -10.97 -13.65
CA PRO A 48 -1.83 -10.33 -13.63
C PRO A 48 -1.78 -8.97 -14.31
N ALA A 49 -2.86 -8.62 -15.00
CA ALA A 49 -2.99 -7.31 -15.60
C ALA A 49 -3.17 -6.24 -14.51
N VAL A 50 -2.22 -5.32 -14.41
CA VAL A 50 -2.24 -4.25 -13.41
C VAL A 50 -2.80 -2.98 -14.02
N ASP A 51 -3.85 -2.43 -13.41
CA ASP A 51 -4.33 -1.08 -13.62
C ASP A 51 -3.92 -0.21 -12.43
N GLY A 52 -3.77 1.09 -12.62
CA GLY A 52 -3.41 1.99 -11.53
C GLY A 52 -4.07 3.36 -11.64
N PHE A 53 -4.21 4.05 -10.53
CA PHE A 53 -4.56 5.46 -10.52
C PHE A 53 -3.77 6.22 -9.46
N ASP A 54 -3.64 7.52 -9.66
CA ASP A 54 -3.03 8.42 -8.69
C ASP A 54 -3.73 9.79 -8.75
N ALA A 55 -3.77 10.51 -7.63
CA ALA A 55 -4.33 11.86 -7.59
C ALA A 55 -3.42 12.88 -8.29
N PHE A 56 -2.11 12.65 -8.26
CA PHE A 56 -1.10 13.54 -8.81
C PHE A 56 -0.82 13.19 -10.27
N GLU A 57 -1.24 14.06 -11.19
CA GLU A 57 -1.13 13.84 -12.64
C GLU A 57 0.30 13.53 -13.10
N ALA A 58 1.31 14.18 -12.53
CA ALA A 58 2.69 13.91 -12.88
C ALA A 58 3.14 12.47 -12.57
N ASN A 59 2.58 11.82 -11.54
CA ASN A 59 2.77 10.39 -11.27
C ASN A 59 2.14 9.55 -12.38
N VAL A 60 0.91 9.87 -12.77
CA VAL A 60 0.18 9.18 -13.85
C VAL A 60 0.95 9.27 -15.17
N GLU A 61 1.40 10.45 -15.53
CA GLU A 61 2.23 10.69 -16.71
C GLU A 61 3.56 9.88 -16.68
N HIS A 62 4.19 9.84 -15.50
CA HIS A 62 5.39 9.03 -15.30
C HIS A 62 5.10 7.54 -15.55
N CYS A 63 4.02 7.03 -14.97
CA CYS A 63 3.60 5.63 -15.14
C CYS A 63 3.24 5.30 -16.60
N ARG A 64 2.56 6.19 -17.29
CA ARG A 64 2.27 6.03 -18.75
C ARG A 64 3.52 5.87 -19.57
N ARG A 65 4.53 6.73 -19.33
CA ARG A 65 5.81 6.65 -20.05
C ARG A 65 6.58 5.35 -19.77
N ARG A 66 6.42 4.78 -18.58
CA ARG A 66 7.10 3.53 -18.21
C ARG A 66 6.41 2.28 -18.75
N GLY A 67 5.11 2.36 -19.03
CA GLY A 67 4.35 1.25 -19.62
C GLY A 67 4.16 0.04 -18.70
N THR A 68 4.25 0.21 -17.38
CA THR A 68 4.13 -0.89 -16.39
C THR A 68 2.69 -1.21 -15.98
N TYR A 69 1.72 -0.45 -16.49
CA TYR A 69 0.30 -0.66 -16.25
C TYR A 69 -0.43 -0.91 -17.56
N ARG A 70 -1.43 -1.78 -17.52
CA ARG A 70 -2.38 -1.95 -18.62
C ARG A 70 -3.15 -0.65 -18.88
N ARG A 71 -3.62 -0.01 -17.80
CA ARG A 71 -4.23 1.33 -17.80
C ARG A 71 -3.76 2.10 -16.59
N VAL A 72 -3.52 3.40 -16.76
CA VAL A 72 -3.27 4.32 -15.64
C VAL A 72 -3.97 5.64 -15.88
N TRP A 73 -4.66 6.16 -14.85
CA TRP A 73 -5.44 7.40 -14.97
C TRP A 73 -5.36 8.25 -13.71
N GLN A 74 -5.71 9.52 -13.86
CA GLN A 74 -5.83 10.43 -12.74
C GLN A 74 -7.17 10.21 -12.04
N GLN A 75 -7.15 10.03 -10.72
CA GLN A 75 -8.32 9.82 -9.89
C GLN A 75 -8.04 10.23 -8.46
N THR A 76 -8.98 10.94 -7.84
CA THR A 76 -8.98 11.24 -6.41
C THR A 76 -10.03 10.40 -5.69
N LEU A 77 -9.71 9.95 -4.48
CA LEU A 77 -10.68 9.32 -3.59
C LEU A 77 -11.30 10.39 -2.66
N PRO A 78 -12.59 10.23 -2.28
CA PRO A 78 -13.44 9.04 -2.41
C PRO A 78 -14.32 8.98 -3.68
N SER A 79 -13.97 9.70 -4.75
CA SER A 79 -14.78 9.63 -5.98
C SER A 79 -14.95 8.18 -6.45
N PRO A 80 -16.13 7.83 -7.01
CA PRO A 80 -16.42 6.46 -7.46
C PRO A 80 -15.38 5.93 -8.44
N LEU A 81 -15.08 4.64 -8.34
CA LEU A 81 -14.22 3.91 -9.27
C LEU A 81 -15.08 3.04 -10.19
N GLU A 82 -14.79 3.10 -11.48
CA GLU A 82 -15.46 2.24 -12.47
C GLU A 82 -14.66 0.95 -12.71
N GLY A 83 -15.30 -0.18 -12.51
CA GLY A 83 -14.72 -1.50 -12.70
C GLY A 83 -14.48 -2.26 -11.41
N THR A 84 -14.07 -3.51 -11.59
CA THR A 84 -13.72 -4.40 -10.48
C THR A 84 -12.45 -5.19 -10.80
N TRP A 85 -11.68 -5.55 -9.77
CA TRP A 85 -10.42 -6.28 -9.89
C TRP A 85 -10.37 -7.43 -8.90
N ASP A 86 -9.64 -8.48 -9.24
CA ASP A 86 -9.48 -9.62 -8.33
C ASP A 86 -8.74 -9.22 -7.06
N THR A 87 -7.68 -8.44 -7.19
CA THR A 87 -6.95 -7.85 -6.05
C THR A 87 -6.94 -6.34 -6.16
N VAL A 88 -7.24 -5.66 -5.05
CA VAL A 88 -7.06 -4.22 -4.89
C VAL A 88 -5.92 -3.97 -3.91
N LEU A 89 -4.92 -3.21 -4.34
CA LEU A 89 -3.82 -2.74 -3.51
C LEU A 89 -4.05 -1.27 -3.15
N ALA A 90 -3.97 -0.94 -1.86
CA ALA A 90 -3.94 0.42 -1.33
C ALA A 90 -2.75 0.53 -0.37
N ILE A 91 -1.56 0.64 -0.95
CA ILE A 91 -0.30 0.54 -0.21
C ILE A 91 0.24 1.92 0.11
N GLU A 92 0.28 2.26 1.42
CA GLU A 92 0.67 3.59 1.90
C GLU A 92 -0.19 4.68 1.23
N LEU A 93 -1.50 4.50 1.26
CA LEU A 93 -2.48 5.40 0.64
C LEU A 93 -3.39 6.06 1.67
N VAL A 94 -3.93 5.30 2.61
CA VAL A 94 -5.04 5.77 3.46
C VAL A 94 -4.65 6.88 4.44
N GLU A 95 -3.39 6.99 4.79
CA GLU A 95 -2.85 8.10 5.60
C GLU A 95 -2.89 9.46 4.89
N HIS A 96 -3.00 9.45 3.55
CA HIS A 96 -3.12 10.66 2.71
C HIS A 96 -4.57 11.14 2.58
N VAL A 97 -5.52 10.40 3.13
CA VAL A 97 -6.95 10.72 3.11
C VAL A 97 -7.32 11.46 4.40
N ALA A 98 -8.17 12.46 4.31
CA ALA A 98 -8.70 13.13 5.49
C ALA A 98 -9.54 12.15 6.34
N GLU A 99 -9.47 12.28 7.67
CA GLU A 99 -10.05 11.31 8.62
C GLU A 99 -11.55 11.08 8.40
N ASP A 100 -12.30 12.14 8.09
CA ASP A 100 -13.73 12.11 7.81
C ASP A 100 -14.09 11.36 6.50
N HIS A 101 -13.16 11.24 5.57
CA HIS A 101 -13.32 10.51 4.32
C HIS A 101 -12.85 9.07 4.37
N LEU A 102 -12.10 8.66 5.40
CA LEU A 102 -11.46 7.34 5.47
C LEU A 102 -12.45 6.18 5.31
N ALA A 103 -13.59 6.25 5.98
CA ALA A 103 -14.62 5.20 5.90
C ALA A 103 -15.14 5.06 4.45
N HIS A 104 -15.46 6.17 3.81
CA HIS A 104 -15.96 6.19 2.44
C HIS A 104 -14.91 5.72 1.42
N VAL A 105 -13.63 6.08 1.63
CA VAL A 105 -12.53 5.57 0.80
C VAL A 105 -12.41 4.04 0.91
N LEU A 106 -12.47 3.50 2.12
CA LEU A 106 -12.45 2.05 2.32
C LEU A 106 -13.67 1.37 1.67
N ASP A 107 -14.87 1.96 1.79
CA ASP A 107 -16.08 1.44 1.13
C ASP A 107 -15.93 1.42 -0.40
N THR A 108 -15.38 2.50 -0.98
CA THR A 108 -15.13 2.62 -2.42
C THR A 108 -14.14 1.54 -2.89
N LEU A 109 -13.03 1.36 -2.19
CA LEU A 109 -12.01 0.36 -2.54
C LEU A 109 -12.51 -1.07 -2.35
N GLU A 110 -13.20 -1.35 -1.24
CA GLU A 110 -13.82 -2.65 -0.98
C GLU A 110 -14.85 -3.02 -2.05
N GLY A 111 -15.67 -2.05 -2.48
CA GLY A 111 -16.68 -2.25 -3.51
C GLY A 111 -16.12 -2.58 -4.90
N THR A 112 -14.83 -2.34 -5.16
CA THR A 112 -14.16 -2.68 -6.42
C THR A 112 -13.34 -3.97 -6.35
N ALA A 113 -13.15 -4.54 -5.16
CA ALA A 113 -12.40 -5.78 -4.97
C ALA A 113 -13.31 -7.00 -5.11
N ARG A 114 -13.03 -7.88 -6.08
CA ARG A 114 -13.80 -9.13 -6.26
C ARG A 114 -13.37 -10.23 -5.30
N ARG A 115 -12.08 -10.33 -4.99
CA ARG A 115 -11.53 -11.44 -4.20
C ARG A 115 -10.74 -10.99 -2.99
N ARG A 116 -9.97 -9.91 -3.13
CA ARG A 116 -9.10 -9.45 -2.03
C ARG A 116 -8.79 -7.97 -2.13
N ILE A 117 -8.76 -7.34 -0.97
CA ILE A 117 -8.14 -6.02 -0.80
C ILE A 117 -6.96 -6.13 0.18
N VAL A 118 -5.86 -5.46 -0.15
CA VAL A 118 -4.66 -5.34 0.69
C VAL A 118 -4.42 -3.86 0.92
N VAL A 119 -4.45 -3.45 2.17
CA VAL A 119 -4.18 -2.06 2.59
C VAL A 119 -2.92 -2.05 3.44
N SER A 120 -2.00 -1.12 3.19
CA SER A 120 -0.95 -0.82 4.17
C SER A 120 -0.97 0.65 4.56
N THR A 121 -0.53 0.93 5.78
CA THR A 121 -0.41 2.30 6.30
C THR A 121 0.59 2.33 7.47
N PRO A 122 1.29 3.45 7.71
CA PRO A 122 2.16 3.61 8.86
C PRO A 122 1.43 3.30 10.18
N ASN A 123 2.08 2.57 11.06
CA ASN A 123 1.54 2.21 12.37
C ASN A 123 1.74 3.32 13.43
N SER A 124 1.62 4.56 13.00
CA SER A 124 1.74 5.73 13.88
C SER A 124 1.16 6.97 13.25
N LEU A 125 0.65 7.86 14.08
CA LEU A 125 0.29 9.20 13.64
C LEU A 125 1.56 9.96 13.25
N LEU A 126 1.72 10.26 11.99
CA LEU A 126 2.84 11.00 11.45
C LEU A 126 2.32 12.06 10.48
N LEU A 127 1.73 13.13 11.02
CA LEU A 127 1.29 14.25 10.19
C LEU A 127 2.50 14.91 9.53
N ARG A 128 2.43 15.12 8.23
CA ARG A 128 3.46 15.82 7.46
C ARG A 128 2.84 16.53 6.26
N PRO A 129 3.44 17.63 5.78
CA PRO A 129 3.02 18.27 4.54
C PRO A 129 3.35 17.37 3.33
N GLY A 130 2.91 17.79 2.15
CA GLY A 130 3.34 17.21 0.89
C GLY A 130 4.87 17.20 0.74
N SER A 131 5.38 16.49 -0.24
CA SER A 131 6.83 16.30 -0.40
C SER A 131 7.30 16.50 -1.84
N ASP A 132 8.59 16.85 -1.99
CA ASP A 132 9.26 16.81 -3.27
C ASP A 132 9.44 15.37 -3.75
N THR A 133 9.09 15.13 -4.99
CA THR A 133 9.23 13.85 -5.69
C THR A 133 10.12 14.03 -6.93
N PRO A 134 10.60 12.96 -7.57
CA PRO A 134 11.34 13.07 -8.82
C PRO A 134 10.56 13.72 -9.97
N VAL A 135 9.24 13.86 -9.84
CA VAL A 135 8.35 14.49 -10.84
C VAL A 135 7.75 15.80 -10.36
N GLY A 136 8.29 16.39 -9.29
CA GLY A 136 7.89 17.69 -8.73
C GLY A 136 7.28 17.58 -7.34
N PHE A 137 6.92 18.75 -6.78
CA PHE A 137 6.27 18.81 -5.48
C PHE A 137 4.88 18.18 -5.56
N ASN A 138 4.63 17.17 -4.72
CA ASN A 138 3.35 16.47 -4.65
C ASN A 138 2.61 16.83 -3.34
N PRO A 139 1.53 17.62 -3.40
CA PRO A 139 0.75 17.96 -2.22
C PRO A 139 -0.01 16.75 -1.66
N TYR A 140 -0.32 15.75 -2.50
CA TYR A 140 -1.03 14.53 -2.08
C TYR A 140 -0.15 13.57 -1.25
N GLU A 141 1.15 13.84 -1.12
CA GLU A 141 2.04 13.15 -0.17
C GLU A 141 1.85 13.63 1.29
N ALA A 142 0.95 14.58 1.53
CA ALA A 142 0.64 15.01 2.89
C ALA A 142 -0.03 13.87 3.68
N HIS A 143 0.50 13.56 4.87
CA HIS A 143 -0.18 12.66 5.81
C HIS A 143 -1.22 13.46 6.58
N LEU A 144 -2.48 13.17 6.34
CA LEU A 144 -3.63 13.91 6.87
C LEU A 144 -4.32 13.18 8.02
N SER A 145 -4.16 11.85 8.10
CA SER A 145 -4.85 11.04 9.10
C SER A 145 -3.99 9.89 9.62
N TYR A 146 -4.56 9.18 10.57
CA TYR A 146 -4.02 7.92 11.08
C TYR A 146 -5.13 6.87 11.13
N ALA A 147 -4.92 5.77 10.42
CA ALA A 147 -5.84 4.63 10.42
C ALA A 147 -5.32 3.55 11.40
N PRO A 148 -5.78 3.54 12.66
CA PRO A 148 -5.34 2.56 13.64
C PRO A 148 -5.83 1.15 13.25
N ARG A 149 -5.07 0.13 13.66
CA ARG A 149 -5.38 -1.30 13.46
C ARG A 149 -6.86 -1.63 13.69
N LYS A 150 -7.48 -1.07 14.74
CA LYS A 150 -8.87 -1.32 15.13
C LYS A 150 -9.87 -0.96 14.02
N VAL A 151 -9.61 0.05 13.22
CA VAL A 151 -10.46 0.46 12.10
C VAL A 151 -10.60 -0.69 11.11
N PHE A 152 -9.49 -1.32 10.76
CA PHE A 152 -9.48 -2.46 9.83
C PHE A 152 -10.12 -3.71 10.43
N GLU A 153 -9.80 -4.02 11.70
CA GLU A 153 -10.36 -5.19 12.38
C GLU A 153 -11.89 -5.13 12.49
N GLN A 154 -12.44 -3.94 12.79
CA GLN A 154 -13.89 -3.72 12.85
C GLN A 154 -14.58 -3.89 11.48
N ARG A 155 -13.83 -3.75 10.39
CA ARG A 155 -14.31 -3.97 9.02
C ARG A 155 -14.04 -5.41 8.52
N GLY A 156 -13.56 -6.31 9.37
CA GLY A 156 -13.31 -7.71 9.05
C GLY A 156 -11.96 -8.00 8.39
N TYR A 157 -11.02 -7.06 8.42
CA TYR A 157 -9.67 -7.32 7.93
C TYR A 157 -8.85 -8.14 8.93
N ARG A 158 -8.00 -9.02 8.40
CA ARG A 158 -6.90 -9.62 9.15
C ARG A 158 -5.70 -8.69 9.10
N VAL A 159 -5.22 -8.24 10.26
CA VAL A 159 -4.13 -7.26 10.34
C VAL A 159 -2.83 -7.92 10.79
N ARG A 160 -1.75 -7.65 10.06
CA ARG A 160 -0.38 -8.09 10.35
C ARG A 160 0.53 -6.86 10.41
N GLY A 161 1.66 -6.99 11.09
CA GLY A 161 2.70 -5.98 11.06
C GLY A 161 3.74 -6.27 9.99
N ALA A 162 4.35 -5.21 9.45
CA ALA A 162 5.51 -5.27 8.57
C ALA A 162 6.56 -4.24 8.99
N GLY A 163 7.83 -4.54 8.73
CA GLY A 163 8.94 -3.71 9.18
C GLY A 163 9.13 -3.74 10.69
N PHE A 164 10.34 -3.48 11.16
CA PHE A 164 10.66 -3.41 12.59
C PHE A 164 10.95 -1.98 12.97
N GLY A 165 10.02 -1.37 13.66
CA GLY A 165 10.00 -0.08 14.34
C GLY A 165 11.13 0.90 14.08
N ARG A 166 11.04 1.68 13.00
CA ARG A 166 11.97 2.80 12.78
C ARG A 166 11.63 4.02 13.60
N TYR A 167 10.35 4.20 13.92
CA TYR A 167 9.84 5.44 14.49
C TYR A 167 9.24 5.33 15.91
N ASN A 168 8.73 4.18 16.33
CA ASN A 168 7.81 4.14 17.46
C ASN A 168 8.24 3.41 18.74
N SER A 169 9.38 2.75 18.83
CA SER A 169 9.72 2.11 20.08
C SER A 169 11.17 2.32 20.52
N ARG A 170 11.35 2.63 21.81
CA ARG A 170 12.67 2.57 22.46
C ARG A 170 13.30 1.18 22.26
N LEU A 171 12.50 0.12 22.27
CA LEU A 171 12.91 -1.27 22.03
C LEU A 171 13.50 -1.46 20.63
N ALA A 172 12.90 -0.95 19.57
CA ALA A 172 13.43 -1.07 18.22
C ALA A 172 14.76 -0.34 18.04
N ARG A 173 14.89 0.84 18.67
CA ARG A 173 16.15 1.59 18.69
C ARG A 173 17.24 0.83 19.43
N THR A 174 16.91 0.19 20.56
CA THR A 174 17.84 -0.62 21.34
C THR A 174 18.24 -1.89 20.59
N ALA A 175 17.31 -2.62 20.00
CA ALA A 175 17.59 -3.80 19.19
C ALA A 175 18.51 -3.48 18.00
N LYS A 176 18.31 -2.35 17.33
CA LYS A 176 19.19 -1.88 16.26
C LYS A 176 20.61 -1.58 16.77
N ARG A 177 20.75 -0.95 17.95
CA ARG A 177 22.05 -0.69 18.58
C ARG A 177 22.78 -1.99 18.95
N LEU A 178 22.05 -3.02 19.32
CA LEU A 178 22.58 -4.34 19.69
C LEU A 178 22.86 -5.25 18.47
N GLY A 179 22.76 -4.73 17.24
CA GLY A 179 23.05 -5.49 16.03
C GLY A 179 22.06 -6.62 15.72
N VAL A 180 20.90 -6.64 16.39
CA VAL A 180 19.84 -7.62 16.13
C VAL A 180 19.22 -7.32 14.78
N ARG A 181 19.82 -7.86 13.72
CA ARG A 181 19.36 -7.76 12.34
C ARG A 181 18.53 -8.97 11.95
N SER A 182 17.55 -8.74 11.09
CA SER A 182 16.84 -9.70 10.20
C SER A 182 16.12 -10.90 10.83
N SER A 183 16.63 -11.59 11.83
CA SER A 183 15.93 -12.72 12.46
C SER A 183 14.62 -12.34 13.17
N LEU A 184 14.40 -11.05 13.44
CA LEU A 184 13.17 -10.52 14.05
C LEU A 184 12.13 -10.02 13.03
N THR A 185 12.33 -10.20 11.73
CA THR A 185 11.34 -9.76 10.72
C THR A 185 10.01 -10.52 10.84
N SER A 186 9.99 -11.70 11.43
CA SER A 186 8.78 -12.46 11.71
C SER A 186 8.01 -11.94 12.94
N LEU A 187 8.68 -11.27 13.87
CA LEU A 187 8.06 -10.79 15.11
C LEU A 187 6.99 -9.71 14.88
N PRO A 188 7.20 -8.67 14.04
CA PRO A 188 6.16 -7.71 13.71
C PRO A 188 4.92 -8.33 13.08
N ARG A 189 5.07 -9.41 12.30
CA ARG A 189 3.93 -10.12 11.71
C ARG A 189 2.98 -10.68 12.76
N ARG A 190 3.51 -11.13 13.91
CA ARG A 190 2.74 -11.69 15.04
C ARG A 190 2.35 -10.65 16.08
N LEU A 191 3.13 -9.57 16.19
CA LEU A 191 2.92 -8.47 17.13
C LEU A 191 2.84 -7.14 16.38
N PRO A 192 1.71 -6.84 15.72
CA PRO A 192 1.57 -5.61 14.93
C PRO A 192 1.86 -4.32 15.69
N ALA A 193 1.68 -4.32 17.02
CA ALA A 193 1.96 -3.16 17.88
C ALA A 193 3.40 -2.65 17.83
N ILE A 194 4.37 -3.49 17.43
CA ILE A 194 5.79 -3.12 17.30
C ILE A 194 6.22 -2.90 15.86
N ALA A 195 5.32 -3.09 14.92
CA ALA A 195 5.57 -2.93 13.50
C ALA A 195 5.71 -1.45 13.11
N GLU A 196 6.47 -1.17 12.07
CA GLU A 196 6.54 0.15 11.44
C GLU A 196 5.28 0.46 10.64
N THR A 197 4.80 -0.53 9.91
CA THR A 197 3.62 -0.47 9.05
C THR A 197 2.68 -1.61 9.42
N ILE A 198 1.39 -1.39 9.36
CA ILE A 198 0.38 -2.45 9.38
C ILE A 198 -0.01 -2.81 7.95
N VAL A 199 -0.28 -4.10 7.73
CA VAL A 199 -0.84 -4.64 6.49
C VAL A 199 -2.14 -5.33 6.83
N ALA A 200 -3.22 -4.80 6.31
CA ALA A 200 -4.59 -5.27 6.52
C ALA A 200 -5.09 -5.95 5.25
N VAL A 201 -5.64 -7.15 5.38
CA VAL A 201 -6.11 -7.98 4.27
C VAL A 201 -7.54 -8.42 4.53
N LYS A 202 -8.41 -8.24 3.55
CA LYS A 202 -9.78 -8.73 3.57
C LYS A 202 -10.05 -9.52 2.30
N ASP A 203 -10.58 -10.73 2.47
CA ASP A 203 -11.06 -11.57 1.37
C ASP A 203 -12.56 -11.37 1.19
N PHE A 204 -13.00 -11.53 -0.05
CA PHE A 204 -14.40 -11.53 -0.45
C PHE A 204 -14.72 -12.89 -1.08
N ASP A 205 -15.91 -13.42 -0.79
CA ASP A 205 -16.43 -14.69 -1.29
C ASP A 205 -16.92 -14.57 -2.75
#